data_308c90eb45d60f7cd632962b12da3d31
#
_entry.id   308c90eb45d60f7cd632962b12da3d31
#
_cell.length_a   1.000
_cell.length_b   1.000
_cell.length_c   1.000
_cell.angle_alpha   90.00
_cell.angle_beta   90.00
_cell.angle_gamma   90.00
#
_symmetry.space_group_name_H-M   'P 1'
#
loop_
_entity.id
_entity.type
_entity.pdbx_description
1 polymer ?
#
loop_
_entity_poly.entity_id
_entity_poly.type
_entity_poly.pdbx_seq_one_letter_code
_entity_poly.pdbx_strand_id
1 'polypeptide(L)'
;RGLGDVYKRQQNRKDLASIIADHDVAYVAQTTMTTDFKDLHRKSEKAIYTEGASFLNVMTPCPRGWRYDTADIMNICKLAVETCYWPLFEVDHGKWILSYEPKKKLPIEDFLRVQGRFKHLFKKGNEHLIEQFQAEVDRRWEDLQYKCAR
;
A
#
# COMPACT_ATOMS: atom_id res chain seq x y z
N ARG A 1 11.68 10.76 -0.53
CA ARG A 1 11.27 11.29 -1.86
C ARG A 1 9.97 10.61 -2.26
N GLY A 2 8.89 11.07 -1.65
CA GLY A 2 7.60 10.45 -1.78
C GLY A 2 6.74 11.15 -2.81
N LEU A 3 5.45 11.07 -2.65
CA LEU A 3 4.39 11.61 -3.50
C LEU A 3 4.47 13.11 -3.87
N GLY A 4 5.36 13.90 -3.26
CA GLY A 4 5.77 15.20 -3.80
C GLY A 4 6.41 15.10 -5.20
N ASP A 5 6.95 13.92 -5.56
CA ASP A 5 7.45 13.64 -6.90
C ASP A 5 6.31 13.25 -7.88
N VAL A 6 5.20 12.71 -7.40
CA VAL A 6 4.03 12.39 -8.25
C VAL A 6 3.44 13.68 -8.82
N TYR A 7 3.33 14.72 -8.00
CA TYR A 7 2.87 16.03 -8.44
C TYR A 7 3.79 16.69 -9.49
N LYS A 8 5.10 16.57 -9.29
CA LYS A 8 6.10 17.15 -10.21
C LYS A 8 6.33 16.33 -11.48
N ARG A 9 6.15 15.01 -11.41
CA ARG A 9 6.46 14.11 -12.52
C ARG A 9 5.23 13.66 -13.31
N GLN A 10 4.02 13.97 -12.87
CA GLN A 10 2.75 13.54 -13.47
C GLN A 10 2.71 12.02 -13.75
N GLN A 11 3.40 11.23 -12.91
CA GLN A 11 3.48 9.78 -13.05
C GLN A 11 2.98 9.11 -11.77
N ASN A 12 2.15 8.11 -11.94
CA ASN A 12 1.67 7.28 -10.86
C ASN A 12 2.81 6.42 -10.28
N ARG A 13 2.69 6.06 -9.00
CA ARG A 13 3.62 5.13 -8.36
C ARG A 13 3.60 3.79 -9.10
N LYS A 14 4.77 3.23 -9.42
CA LYS A 14 4.88 1.88 -9.96
C LYS A 14 4.39 0.85 -8.93
N ASP A 15 3.66 -0.14 -9.38
CA ASP A 15 3.26 -1.29 -8.57
C ASP A 15 4.36 -2.35 -8.65
N LEU A 16 5.31 -2.27 -7.70
CA LEU A 16 6.46 -3.15 -7.71
C LEU A 16 6.08 -4.61 -7.47
N ALA A 17 5.10 -4.88 -6.62
CA ALA A 17 4.68 -6.26 -6.34
C ALA A 17 4.06 -6.91 -7.59
N SER A 18 3.21 -6.20 -8.33
CA SER A 18 2.67 -6.70 -9.60
C SER A 18 3.77 -6.93 -10.65
N ILE A 19 4.71 -5.98 -10.78
CA ILE A 19 5.82 -6.12 -11.72
C ILE A 19 6.65 -7.38 -11.42
N ILE A 20 6.94 -7.65 -10.16
CA ILE A 20 7.69 -8.84 -9.75
C ILE A 20 6.86 -10.12 -9.94
N ALA A 21 5.55 -10.08 -9.67
CA ALA A 21 4.68 -11.22 -9.92
C ALA A 21 4.63 -11.61 -11.41
N ASP A 22 4.68 -10.61 -12.31
CA ASP A 22 4.72 -10.84 -13.76
C ASP A 22 6.03 -11.49 -14.25
N HIS A 23 7.07 -11.57 -13.40
CA HIS A 23 8.32 -12.29 -13.67
C HIS A 23 8.31 -13.76 -13.22
N ASP A 24 7.14 -14.34 -12.99
CA ASP A 24 6.97 -15.76 -12.62
C ASP A 24 7.73 -16.16 -11.34
N VAL A 25 7.78 -15.23 -10.37
CA VAL A 25 8.37 -15.46 -9.05
C VAL A 25 7.42 -16.35 -8.24
N ALA A 26 7.93 -17.42 -7.63
CA ALA A 26 7.12 -18.44 -6.96
C ALA A 26 6.21 -17.84 -5.86
N TYR A 27 6.72 -16.87 -5.08
CA TYR A 27 5.91 -16.19 -4.07
C TYR A 27 6.19 -14.69 -4.03
N VAL A 28 5.15 -13.89 -4.16
CA VAL A 28 5.21 -12.43 -4.02
C VAL A 28 4.17 -11.98 -3.01
N ALA A 29 4.52 -11.12 -2.06
CA ALA A 29 3.54 -10.59 -1.14
C ALA A 29 3.76 -9.11 -0.83
N GLN A 30 2.65 -8.41 -0.60
CA GLN A 30 2.63 -7.03 -0.12
C GLN A 30 2.05 -6.99 1.28
N THR A 31 2.77 -6.34 2.21
CA THR A 31 2.39 -6.27 3.62
C THR A 31 2.90 -5.01 4.30
N THR A 32 2.54 -4.80 5.54
CA THR A 32 3.06 -3.76 6.43
C THR A 32 2.92 -4.19 7.88
N MET A 33 3.46 -3.40 8.79
CA MET A 33 3.20 -3.58 10.23
C MET A 33 1.73 -3.26 10.52
N THR A 34 0.97 -4.28 10.90
CA THR A 34 -0.40 -4.14 11.39
C THR A 34 -0.46 -4.36 12.89
N THR A 35 -1.54 -3.96 13.55
CA THR A 35 -1.67 -4.03 15.01
C THR A 35 -1.53 -5.43 15.59
N ASP A 36 -1.80 -6.46 14.80
CA ASP A 36 -1.69 -7.87 15.22
C ASP A 36 -0.45 -8.59 14.66
N PHE A 37 0.33 -7.95 13.80
CA PHE A 37 1.53 -8.48 13.15
C PHE A 37 1.36 -9.83 12.41
N LYS A 38 0.17 -10.40 12.41
CA LYS A 38 -0.07 -11.75 11.88
C LYS A 38 0.17 -11.85 10.38
N ASP A 39 -0.25 -10.84 9.61
CA ASP A 39 -0.09 -10.87 8.16
C ASP A 39 1.39 -10.84 7.77
N LEU A 40 2.19 -9.95 8.38
CA LEU A 40 3.63 -9.88 8.12
C LEU A 40 4.33 -11.18 8.52
N HIS A 41 4.03 -11.72 9.69
CA HIS A 41 4.63 -12.99 10.17
C HIS A 41 4.30 -14.13 9.21
N ARG A 42 3.01 -14.35 8.91
CA ARG A 42 2.54 -15.41 8.02
C ARG A 42 3.20 -15.35 6.64
N LYS A 43 3.26 -14.16 6.05
CA LYS A 43 3.89 -13.95 4.74
C LYS A 43 5.39 -14.15 4.77
N SER A 44 6.06 -13.73 5.84
CA SER A 44 7.50 -13.94 6.01
C SER A 44 7.84 -15.42 6.16
N GLU A 45 7.07 -16.15 6.98
CA GLU A 45 7.21 -17.59 7.12
C GLU A 45 6.99 -18.31 5.78
N LYS A 46 5.91 -17.98 5.07
CA LYS A 46 5.60 -18.56 3.76
C LYS A 46 6.71 -18.27 2.75
N ALA A 47 7.27 -17.05 2.73
CA ALA A 47 8.38 -16.69 1.84
C ALA A 47 9.64 -17.52 2.09
N ILE A 48 9.92 -17.88 3.37
CA ILE A 48 11.09 -18.70 3.74
C ILE A 48 10.91 -20.14 3.28
N TYR A 49 9.71 -20.69 3.41
CA TYR A 49 9.43 -22.12 3.12
C TYR A 49 8.96 -22.37 1.68
N THR A 50 8.68 -21.33 0.87
CA THR A 50 8.35 -21.50 -0.53
C THR A 50 9.59 -21.95 -1.31
N GLU A 51 9.46 -23.02 -2.06
CA GLU A 51 10.50 -23.47 -2.97
C GLU A 51 10.59 -22.51 -4.16
N GLY A 52 11.79 -22.00 -4.42
CA GLY A 52 12.05 -20.99 -5.46
C GLY A 52 12.25 -19.58 -4.90
N ALA A 53 12.19 -18.60 -5.79
CA ALA A 53 12.39 -17.19 -5.43
C ALA A 53 11.13 -16.63 -4.74
N SER A 54 11.36 -15.82 -3.69
CA SER A 54 10.30 -15.12 -2.98
C SER A 54 10.58 -13.63 -2.87
N PHE A 55 9.54 -12.81 -2.93
CA PHE A 55 9.65 -11.35 -2.82
C PHE A 55 8.60 -10.77 -1.85
N LEU A 56 9.06 -10.03 -0.86
CA LEU A 56 8.19 -9.32 0.08
C LEU A 56 8.32 -7.81 -0.09
N ASN A 57 7.22 -7.14 -0.41
CA ASN A 57 7.11 -5.69 -0.47
C ASN A 57 6.51 -5.16 0.84
N VAL A 58 7.38 -4.72 1.75
CA VAL A 58 6.97 -4.29 3.10
C VAL A 58 7.00 -2.78 3.20
N MET A 59 5.84 -2.15 3.46
CA MET A 59 5.79 -0.72 3.75
C MET A 59 6.22 -0.44 5.20
N THR A 60 7.23 0.39 5.34
CA THR A 60 7.72 0.89 6.63
C THR A 60 7.70 2.42 6.61
N PRO A 61 6.75 3.08 7.29
CA PRO A 61 6.71 4.54 7.36
C PRO A 61 7.95 5.11 8.06
N CYS A 62 8.57 6.11 7.44
CA CYS A 62 9.71 6.82 8.04
C CYS A 62 9.23 8.10 8.76
N PRO A 63 9.31 8.22 10.10
CA PRO A 63 8.79 9.38 10.82
C PRO A 63 9.36 10.71 10.33
N ARG A 64 10.66 10.77 10.08
CA ARG A 64 11.32 11.99 9.57
C ARG A 64 10.91 12.32 8.14
N GLY A 65 10.93 11.33 7.24
CA GLY A 65 10.59 11.53 5.83
C GLY A 65 9.12 11.87 5.62
N TRP A 66 8.24 11.28 6.41
CA TRP A 66 6.79 11.48 6.30
C TRP A 66 6.28 12.59 7.24
N ARG A 67 7.12 13.05 8.19
CA ARG A 67 6.84 14.15 9.12
C ARG A 67 5.62 13.89 10.00
N TYR A 68 5.70 12.84 10.80
CA TYR A 68 4.71 12.47 11.79
C TYR A 68 5.39 12.04 13.10
N ASP A 69 4.63 11.97 14.20
CA ASP A 69 5.15 11.51 15.49
C ASP A 69 5.43 10.00 15.45
N THR A 70 6.59 9.58 15.97
CA THR A 70 6.99 8.16 15.98
C THR A 70 5.97 7.25 16.67
N ALA A 71 5.23 7.77 17.66
CA ALA A 71 4.16 7.04 18.33
C ALA A 71 3.00 6.65 17.38
N ASP A 72 2.82 7.38 16.27
CA ASP A 72 1.74 7.16 15.32
C ASP A 72 2.04 6.13 14.23
N ILE A 73 3.19 5.48 14.24
CA ILE A 73 3.62 4.55 13.17
C ILE A 73 2.58 3.46 12.89
N MET A 74 2.00 2.87 13.94
CA MET A 74 1.01 1.80 13.79
C MET A 74 -0.31 2.33 13.21
N ASN A 75 -0.71 3.54 13.63
CA ASN A 75 -1.90 4.20 13.09
C ASN A 75 -1.73 4.51 11.59
N ILE A 76 -0.56 4.98 11.18
CA ILE A 76 -0.26 5.25 9.75
C ILE A 76 -0.28 3.96 8.93
N CYS A 77 0.30 2.87 9.43
CA CYS A 77 0.21 1.57 8.76
C CYS A 77 -1.24 1.11 8.62
N LYS A 78 -2.04 1.23 9.69
CA LYS A 78 -3.45 0.90 9.67
C LYS A 78 -4.22 1.75 8.66
N LEU A 79 -4.07 3.05 8.68
CA LEU A 79 -4.73 3.96 7.73
C LEU A 79 -4.34 3.65 6.27
N ALA A 80 -3.09 3.30 6.00
CA ALA A 80 -2.66 2.89 4.66
C ALA A 80 -3.41 1.66 4.16
N VAL A 81 -3.70 0.70 5.04
CA VAL A 81 -4.45 -0.52 4.72
C VAL A 81 -5.95 -0.22 4.59
N GLU A 82 -6.54 0.48 5.56
CA GLU A 82 -7.98 0.79 5.59
C GLU A 82 -8.44 1.73 4.44
N THR A 83 -7.54 2.56 3.92
CA THR A 83 -7.78 3.40 2.74
C THR A 83 -7.51 2.68 1.41
N CYS A 84 -7.09 1.42 1.43
CA CYS A 84 -6.64 0.64 0.27
C CYS A 84 -5.46 1.29 -0.50
N TYR A 85 -4.76 2.25 0.13
CA TYR A 85 -3.51 2.79 -0.42
C TYR A 85 -2.39 1.75 -0.45
N TRP A 86 -2.37 0.88 0.56
CA TRP A 86 -1.43 -0.23 0.70
C TRP A 86 -2.19 -1.52 1.02
N PRO A 87 -2.87 -2.13 0.03
CA PRO A 87 -3.63 -3.35 0.25
C PRO A 87 -2.70 -4.51 0.62
N LEU A 88 -3.21 -5.42 1.44
CA LEU A 88 -2.51 -6.63 1.85
C LEU A 88 -2.92 -7.78 0.93
N PHE A 89 -1.99 -8.30 0.15
CA PHE A 89 -2.23 -9.41 -0.78
C PHE A 89 -0.98 -10.26 -0.95
N GLU A 90 -1.15 -11.42 -1.54
CA GLU A 90 -0.05 -12.29 -1.95
C GLU A 90 -0.35 -12.90 -3.33
N VAL A 91 0.70 -13.28 -4.03
CA VAL A 91 0.65 -14.05 -5.27
C VAL A 91 1.47 -15.32 -5.05
N ASP A 92 0.79 -16.44 -5.07
CA ASP A 92 1.36 -17.77 -4.82
C ASP A 92 1.30 -18.59 -6.10
N HIS A 93 2.45 -18.86 -6.72
CA HIS A 93 2.53 -19.55 -8.00
C HIS A 93 1.54 -18.99 -9.04
N GLY A 94 1.53 -17.67 -9.18
CA GLY A 94 0.66 -16.94 -10.10
C GLY A 94 -0.79 -16.73 -9.62
N LYS A 95 -1.20 -17.32 -8.50
CA LYS A 95 -2.54 -17.14 -7.95
C LYS A 95 -2.58 -15.93 -7.02
N TRP A 96 -3.41 -14.94 -7.35
CA TRP A 96 -3.64 -13.74 -6.56
C TRP A 96 -4.59 -14.00 -5.41
N ILE A 97 -4.22 -13.59 -4.20
CA ILE A 97 -4.98 -13.83 -2.97
C ILE A 97 -5.01 -12.52 -2.17
N LEU A 98 -6.21 -11.99 -1.95
CA LEU A 98 -6.41 -10.85 -1.07
C LEU A 98 -6.32 -11.30 0.39
N SER A 99 -5.38 -10.75 1.16
CA SER A 99 -5.18 -11.15 2.56
C SER A 99 -6.10 -10.42 3.52
N TYR A 100 -6.54 -9.22 3.16
CA TYR A 100 -7.41 -8.39 3.98
C TYR A 100 -8.27 -7.48 3.11
N GLU A 101 -9.54 -7.40 3.44
CA GLU A 101 -10.50 -6.48 2.87
C GLU A 101 -11.11 -5.60 3.99
N PRO A 102 -11.02 -4.26 3.89
CA PRO A 102 -11.63 -3.38 4.87
C PRO A 102 -13.15 -3.53 4.89
N LYS A 103 -13.75 -3.68 6.07
CA LYS A 103 -15.22 -3.71 6.22
C LYS A 103 -15.88 -2.42 5.71
N LYS A 104 -15.17 -1.31 5.84
CA LYS A 104 -15.53 0.00 5.33
C LYS A 104 -14.26 0.69 4.87
N LYS A 105 -14.12 0.88 3.55
CA LYS A 105 -13.01 1.62 2.99
C LYS A 105 -13.04 3.07 3.49
N LEU A 106 -11.93 3.52 4.06
CA LEU A 106 -11.76 4.90 4.48
C LEU A 106 -11.33 5.79 3.29
N PRO A 107 -11.66 7.08 3.30
CA PRO A 107 -11.16 8.01 2.29
C PRO A 107 -9.65 8.17 2.41
N ILE A 108 -8.96 8.34 1.28
CA ILE A 108 -7.50 8.52 1.23
C ILE A 108 -7.04 9.74 2.05
N GLU A 109 -7.90 10.71 2.21
CA GLU A 109 -7.66 11.92 2.97
C GLU A 109 -7.24 11.63 4.41
N ASP A 110 -7.81 10.61 5.06
CA ASP A 110 -7.47 10.21 6.42
C ASP A 110 -6.01 9.76 6.53
N PHE A 111 -5.51 9.03 5.53
CA PHE A 111 -4.11 8.63 5.45
C PHE A 111 -3.17 9.81 5.13
N LEU A 112 -3.59 10.74 4.29
CA LEU A 112 -2.77 11.87 3.88
C LEU A 112 -2.66 12.92 4.99
N ARG A 113 -3.74 13.17 5.74
CA ARG A 113 -3.85 14.23 6.74
C ARG A 113 -2.89 14.05 7.91
N VAL A 114 -2.63 12.82 8.33
CA VAL A 114 -1.74 12.51 9.46
C VAL A 114 -0.25 12.65 9.14
N GLN A 115 0.09 13.01 7.89
CA GLN A 115 1.47 13.08 7.42
C GLN A 115 1.83 14.52 7.01
N GLY A 116 2.80 15.11 7.70
CA GLY A 116 3.22 16.49 7.42
C GLY A 116 3.76 16.72 6.00
N ARG A 117 4.24 15.66 5.31
CA ARG A 117 4.70 15.76 3.92
C ARG A 117 3.58 16.12 2.94
N PHE A 118 2.32 15.88 3.30
CA PHE A 118 1.15 16.16 2.47
C PHE A 118 0.40 17.43 2.84
N LYS A 119 0.88 18.22 3.79
CA LYS A 119 0.23 19.48 4.21
C LYS A 119 -0.10 20.42 3.05
N HIS A 120 0.69 20.36 1.98
CA HIS A 120 0.46 21.20 0.80
C HIS A 120 -0.80 20.83 0.02
N LEU A 121 -1.27 19.57 0.10
CA LEU A 121 -2.50 19.11 -0.55
C LEU A 121 -3.77 19.71 0.09
N PHE A 122 -3.67 20.10 1.36
CA PHE A 122 -4.78 20.67 2.13
C PHE A 122 -4.84 22.22 2.08
N LYS A 123 -4.08 22.82 1.17
CA LYS A 123 -4.19 24.26 0.90
C LYS A 123 -5.34 24.53 -0.05
N LYS A 124 -6.03 25.67 0.14
CA LYS A 124 -7.11 26.13 -0.73
C LYS A 124 -6.68 26.10 -2.21
N GLY A 125 -7.49 25.48 -3.08
CA GLY A 125 -7.23 25.32 -4.51
C GLY A 125 -6.54 24.01 -4.90
N ASN A 126 -6.16 23.15 -3.93
CA ASN A 126 -5.52 21.87 -4.18
C ASN A 126 -6.45 20.66 -3.97
N GLU A 127 -7.75 20.89 -3.75
CA GLU A 127 -8.76 19.86 -3.50
C GLU A 127 -8.78 18.81 -4.61
N HIS A 128 -8.66 19.26 -5.87
CA HIS A 128 -8.60 18.40 -7.05
C HIS A 128 -7.45 17.37 -7.01
N LEU A 129 -6.36 17.68 -6.29
CA LEU A 129 -5.22 16.74 -6.15
C LEU A 129 -5.58 15.57 -5.23
N ILE A 130 -6.37 15.83 -4.18
CA ILE A 130 -6.86 14.78 -3.27
C ILE A 130 -7.86 13.89 -4.01
N GLU A 131 -8.74 14.47 -4.82
CA GLU A 131 -9.69 13.73 -5.67
C GLU A 131 -8.96 12.83 -6.69
N GLN A 132 -7.93 13.35 -7.37
CA GLN A 132 -7.10 12.56 -8.28
C GLN A 132 -6.39 11.42 -7.55
N PHE A 133 -5.93 11.67 -6.32
CA PHE A 133 -5.28 10.66 -5.51
C PHE A 133 -6.26 9.55 -5.11
N GLN A 134 -7.47 9.94 -4.71
CA GLN A 134 -8.54 9.00 -4.38
C GLN A 134 -8.88 8.13 -5.59
N ALA A 135 -9.10 8.74 -6.75
CA ALA A 135 -9.43 8.03 -7.98
C ALA A 135 -8.36 6.99 -8.38
N GLU A 136 -7.08 7.33 -8.22
CA GLU A 136 -6.00 6.38 -8.49
C GLU A 136 -5.96 5.21 -7.49
N VAL A 137 -6.23 5.48 -6.20
CA VAL A 137 -6.33 4.43 -5.18
C VAL A 137 -7.52 3.51 -5.48
N ASP A 138 -8.67 4.07 -5.85
CA ASP A 138 -9.88 3.32 -6.17
C ASP A 138 -9.64 2.41 -7.38
N ARG A 139 -9.10 2.95 -8.46
CA ARG A 139 -8.74 2.19 -9.65
C ARG A 139 -7.82 1.00 -9.36
N ARG A 140 -6.76 1.22 -8.55
CA ARG A 140 -5.82 0.15 -8.17
C ARG A 140 -6.45 -0.90 -7.28
N TRP A 141 -7.35 -0.49 -6.42
CA TRP A 141 -8.09 -1.41 -5.57
C TRP A 141 -9.00 -2.32 -6.39
N GLU A 142 -9.74 -1.75 -7.33
CA GLU A 142 -10.60 -2.48 -8.27
C GLU A 142 -9.77 -3.45 -9.13
N ASP A 143 -8.64 -3.01 -9.69
CA ASP A 143 -7.71 -3.86 -10.45
C ASP A 143 -7.24 -5.07 -9.62
N LEU A 144 -6.90 -4.85 -8.34
CA LEU A 144 -6.47 -5.93 -7.44
C LEU A 144 -7.61 -6.90 -7.13
N GLN A 145 -8.81 -6.40 -6.81
CA GLN A 145 -9.98 -7.24 -6.58
C GLN A 145 -10.30 -8.11 -7.82
N TYR A 146 -10.21 -7.53 -9.01
CA TYR A 146 -10.40 -8.27 -10.25
C TYR A 146 -9.36 -9.39 -10.44
N LYS A 147 -8.08 -9.12 -10.13
CA LYS A 147 -7.02 -10.15 -10.19
C LYS A 147 -7.28 -11.28 -9.18
N CYS A 148 -7.74 -10.94 -7.97
CA CYS A 148 -7.99 -11.92 -6.91
C CYS A 148 -9.29 -12.74 -7.12
N ALA A 149 -10.22 -12.28 -7.98
CA ALA A 149 -11.46 -12.98 -8.31
C ALA A 149 -11.30 -14.04 -9.42
N ARG A 150 -10.13 -14.09 -10.05
CA ARG A 150 -9.78 -15.06 -11.10
C ARG A 150 -9.04 -16.25 -10.52
#